data_3f79a26cdb85dbba7305aebae4e417e7
#
_entry.id   3f79a26cdb85dbba7305aebae4e417e7
#
_cell.length_a   1.000
_cell.length_b   1.000
_cell.length_c   1.000
_cell.angle_alpha   90.00
_cell.angle_beta   90.00
_cell.angle_gamma   90.00
#
_symmetry.space_group_name_H-M   'P 1'
#
loop_
_entity.id
_entity.type
_entity.pdbx_description
1 polymer ?
#
loop_
_entity_poly.entity_id
_entity_poly.type
_entity_poly.pdbx_seq_one_letter_code
_entity_poly.pdbx_strand_id
1 'polypeptide(L)'
;MPLHEVLSARRDEVVMRWKTQIQGKLAPETMPPLELVNHIPRFVTEIVAALRADAGLGSLGPPPDESTTAADHGAQRLRLGFSLDSVVREYGALREAIVATASDAGAHLTLRELQVLFDAIVTGIAQAVTEYSRQRDAELLRQANEHFAFIAHELRDPLSAATSSFLFLKSSGQLPVGNRSVDAVDRGLQRTGELIDQTLQIARVASGIELRRQSTTLKSLFEEAELGAASEAESKSIEIRAVIETDERINLDTRLVRSALGNLVRNGVKYSSTGGLVELRGHIADGRVVIEVEDCCGGLPPGKVEQAFAPFVRLDNRQTGFGLGLAIAKQAVDAHGGSIRVQDLPGKGCIFVLELPIAAESR
;
A
#
# COMPACT_ATOMS: atom_id res chain seq x y z
N MET A 1 18.99 -46.97 5.60
CA MET A 1 17.71 -46.34 6.04
C MET A 1 17.46 -45.12 5.19
N PRO A 2 16.29 -44.95 4.58
CA PRO A 2 15.95 -43.74 3.78
C PRO A 2 15.94 -42.46 4.64
N LEU A 3 16.22 -41.31 4.02
CA LEU A 3 16.33 -40.04 4.74
C LEU A 3 15.02 -39.66 5.49
N HIS A 4 13.86 -39.88 4.88
CA HIS A 4 12.57 -39.58 5.52
C HIS A 4 12.32 -40.37 6.81
N GLU A 5 12.80 -41.61 6.90
CA GLU A 5 12.72 -42.45 8.13
C GLU A 5 13.66 -41.93 9.23
N VAL A 6 14.90 -41.57 8.84
CA VAL A 6 15.88 -40.97 9.79
C VAL A 6 15.31 -39.68 10.37
N LEU A 7 14.80 -38.76 9.53
CA LEU A 7 14.26 -37.48 9.98
C LEU A 7 13.00 -37.65 10.83
N SER A 8 12.14 -38.62 10.51
CA SER A 8 10.98 -38.94 11.33
C SER A 8 11.35 -39.44 12.71
N ALA A 9 12.37 -40.33 12.80
CA ALA A 9 12.82 -40.94 14.06
C ALA A 9 13.68 -40.01 14.92
N ARG A 10 14.47 -39.13 14.29
CA ARG A 10 15.46 -38.25 14.96
C ARG A 10 15.21 -36.78 14.77
N ARG A 11 13.94 -36.37 14.56
CA ARG A 11 13.58 -34.95 14.35
C ARG A 11 14.10 -34.03 15.45
N ASP A 12 13.93 -34.43 16.71
CA ASP A 12 14.33 -33.61 17.85
C ASP A 12 15.86 -33.48 17.94
N GLU A 13 16.61 -34.50 17.50
CA GLU A 13 18.09 -34.44 17.39
C GLU A 13 18.51 -33.43 16.33
N VAL A 14 17.85 -33.40 15.16
CA VAL A 14 18.10 -32.40 14.11
C VAL A 14 17.86 -30.99 14.66
N VAL A 15 16.74 -30.78 15.33
CA VAL A 15 16.39 -29.48 15.92
C VAL A 15 17.40 -29.04 16.99
N MET A 16 17.87 -29.96 17.84
CA MET A 16 18.86 -29.67 18.86
C MET A 16 20.23 -29.34 18.27
N ARG A 17 20.67 -30.05 17.24
CA ARG A 17 21.92 -29.77 16.52
C ARG A 17 21.86 -28.39 15.87
N TRP A 18 20.78 -28.12 15.15
CA TRP A 18 20.53 -26.80 14.54
C TRP A 18 20.58 -25.69 15.59
N LYS A 19 19.85 -25.84 16.70
CA LYS A 19 19.82 -24.86 17.79
C LYS A 19 21.24 -24.58 18.31
N THR A 20 22.05 -25.61 18.54
CA THR A 20 23.44 -25.48 19.04
C THR A 20 24.32 -24.72 18.04
N GLN A 21 24.08 -24.89 16.73
CA GLN A 21 24.85 -24.21 15.70
C GLN A 21 24.55 -22.70 15.61
N ILE A 22 23.30 -22.30 15.88
CA ILE A 22 22.88 -20.90 15.70
C ILE A 22 22.91 -20.09 16.99
N GLN A 23 22.73 -20.71 18.16
CA GLN A 23 22.72 -20.03 19.46
C GLN A 23 24.09 -19.42 19.75
N GLY A 24 24.14 -18.13 20.09
CA GLY A 24 25.37 -17.37 20.33
C GLY A 24 26.16 -16.96 19.08
N LYS A 25 25.74 -17.44 17.87
CA LYS A 25 26.39 -17.06 16.60
C LYS A 25 25.49 -16.21 15.70
N LEU A 26 24.28 -16.68 15.47
CA LEU A 26 23.25 -16.02 14.64
C LEU A 26 22.12 -15.46 15.51
N ALA A 27 21.85 -16.10 16.64
CA ALA A 27 20.86 -15.69 17.63
C ALA A 27 21.53 -15.30 18.94
N PRO A 28 20.98 -14.31 19.69
CA PRO A 28 21.45 -13.98 21.03
C PRO A 28 21.40 -15.19 21.98
N GLU A 29 22.42 -15.34 22.86
CA GLU A 29 22.44 -16.42 23.87
C GLU A 29 21.25 -16.37 24.83
N THR A 30 20.73 -15.15 25.09
CA THR A 30 19.61 -14.89 26.00
C THR A 30 18.25 -15.18 25.40
N MET A 31 18.16 -15.55 24.12
CA MET A 31 16.86 -15.78 23.45
C MET A 31 16.16 -17.04 24.03
N PRO A 32 14.86 -16.93 24.40
CA PRO A 32 14.11 -18.06 24.89
C PRO A 32 14.10 -19.23 23.88
N PRO A 33 14.34 -20.46 24.32
CA PRO A 33 14.40 -21.62 23.42
C PRO A 33 13.15 -21.82 22.57
N LEU A 34 11.97 -21.52 23.10
CA LEU A 34 10.70 -21.64 22.38
C LEU A 34 10.59 -20.66 21.20
N GLU A 35 11.06 -19.43 21.37
CA GLU A 35 11.06 -18.42 20.30
C GLU A 35 12.13 -18.74 19.24
N LEU A 36 13.25 -19.31 19.66
CA LEU A 36 14.32 -19.69 18.76
C LEU A 36 13.89 -20.83 17.84
N VAL A 37 13.28 -21.88 18.40
CA VAL A 37 12.99 -23.14 17.71
C VAL A 37 11.68 -23.10 16.90
N ASN A 38 10.70 -22.35 17.34
CA ASN A 38 9.29 -22.23 16.96
C ASN A 38 8.84 -22.94 15.65
N HIS A 39 9.27 -22.49 14.47
CA HIS A 39 8.80 -23.00 13.17
C HIS A 39 9.64 -24.18 12.62
N ILE A 40 10.86 -24.38 13.12
CA ILE A 40 11.80 -25.35 12.57
C ILE A 40 11.32 -26.80 12.67
N PRO A 41 10.73 -27.28 13.79
CA PRO A 41 10.21 -28.64 13.86
C PRO A 41 9.14 -28.93 12.82
N ARG A 42 8.28 -27.93 12.53
CA ARG A 42 7.24 -28.04 11.51
C ARG A 42 7.86 -28.09 10.12
N PHE A 43 8.82 -27.22 9.83
CA PHE A 43 9.53 -27.22 8.55
C PHE A 43 10.28 -28.53 8.29
N VAL A 44 10.91 -29.14 9.31
CA VAL A 44 11.51 -30.49 9.20
C VAL A 44 10.44 -31.54 8.86
N THR A 45 9.24 -31.44 9.43
CA THR A 45 8.12 -32.33 9.10
C THR A 45 7.68 -32.17 7.63
N GLU A 46 7.67 -30.97 7.11
CA GLU A 46 7.36 -30.68 5.70
C GLU A 46 8.43 -31.27 4.74
N ILE A 47 9.72 -31.21 5.12
CA ILE A 47 10.80 -31.89 4.39
C ILE A 47 10.57 -33.41 4.37
N VAL A 48 10.17 -33.98 5.50
CA VAL A 48 9.84 -35.42 5.57
C VAL A 48 8.67 -35.77 4.64
N ALA A 49 7.63 -34.89 4.61
CA ALA A 49 6.47 -35.07 3.72
C ALA A 49 6.88 -35.05 2.25
N ALA A 50 7.74 -34.12 1.85
CA ALA A 50 8.27 -34.02 0.48
C ALA A 50 9.08 -35.25 0.08
N LEU A 51 9.97 -35.73 0.97
CA LEU A 51 10.77 -36.93 0.74
C LEU A 51 9.90 -38.21 0.61
N ARG A 52 8.84 -38.31 1.40
CA ARG A 52 7.88 -39.46 1.33
C ARG A 52 7.06 -39.40 0.05
N ALA A 53 6.59 -38.20 -0.35
CA ALA A 53 5.87 -38.03 -1.61
C ALA A 53 6.73 -38.43 -2.82
N ASP A 54 8.00 -38.05 -2.83
CA ASP A 54 8.96 -38.40 -3.88
C ASP A 54 9.22 -39.93 -3.90
N ALA A 55 9.24 -40.60 -2.74
CA ALA A 55 9.35 -42.03 -2.62
C ALA A 55 8.06 -42.79 -2.95
N GLY A 56 6.97 -42.15 -3.32
CA GLY A 56 5.67 -42.78 -3.62
C GLY A 56 4.90 -43.29 -2.40
N LEU A 57 5.26 -42.86 -1.18
CA LEU A 57 4.68 -43.33 0.09
C LEU A 57 3.49 -42.48 0.58
N GLY A 58 3.00 -41.53 -0.25
CA GLY A 58 1.96 -40.57 0.11
C GLY A 58 2.46 -39.46 1.01
N SER A 59 1.79 -38.27 0.94
CA SER A 59 2.12 -37.14 1.76
C SER A 59 1.45 -37.19 3.13
N LEU A 60 2.17 -36.81 4.18
CA LEU A 60 1.65 -36.68 5.55
C LEU A 60 1.31 -35.21 5.91
N GLY A 61 1.31 -34.29 4.94
CA GLY A 61 1.04 -32.87 5.13
C GLY A 61 1.26 -32.07 3.84
N PRO A 62 1.05 -30.76 3.86
CA PRO A 62 1.35 -29.91 2.72
C PRO A 62 2.84 -29.93 2.41
N PRO A 63 3.24 -29.93 1.13
CA PRO A 63 4.63 -29.77 0.73
C PRO A 63 5.13 -28.37 1.09
N PRO A 64 6.45 -28.12 1.15
CA PRO A 64 7.03 -26.82 1.54
C PRO A 64 6.55 -25.63 0.70
N ASP A 65 6.24 -25.84 -0.57
CA ASP A 65 5.76 -24.81 -1.51
C ASP A 65 4.30 -24.35 -1.24
N GLU A 66 3.49 -25.21 -0.61
CA GLU A 66 2.11 -24.89 -0.22
C GLU A 66 1.98 -24.47 1.26
N SER A 67 3.07 -24.47 2.01
CA SER A 67 3.10 -24.16 3.44
C SER A 67 3.48 -22.69 3.71
N THR A 68 2.91 -22.09 4.76
CA THR A 68 3.29 -20.77 5.26
C THR A 68 4.42 -20.80 6.29
N THR A 69 4.89 -21.99 6.70
CA THR A 69 5.83 -22.15 7.83
C THR A 69 7.12 -21.37 7.65
N ALA A 70 7.70 -21.37 6.46
CA ALA A 70 8.93 -20.65 6.17
C ALA A 70 8.68 -19.13 6.11
N ALA A 71 7.54 -18.69 5.54
CA ALA A 71 7.13 -17.29 5.56
C ALA A 71 6.92 -16.77 6.99
N ASP A 72 6.22 -17.55 7.83
CA ASP A 72 6.00 -17.22 9.25
C ASP A 72 7.33 -17.12 10.02
N HIS A 73 8.31 -17.99 9.68
CA HIS A 73 9.66 -17.92 10.22
C HIS A 73 10.36 -16.62 9.85
N GLY A 74 10.34 -16.23 8.57
CA GLY A 74 10.91 -14.95 8.10
C GLY A 74 10.29 -13.76 8.79
N ALA A 75 8.96 -13.72 8.91
CA ALA A 75 8.22 -12.69 9.62
C ALA A 75 8.59 -12.60 11.12
N GLN A 76 8.73 -13.76 11.79
CA GLN A 76 9.14 -13.82 13.19
C GLN A 76 10.56 -13.28 13.38
N ARG A 77 11.49 -13.67 12.52
CA ARG A 77 12.89 -13.23 12.61
C ARG A 77 13.03 -11.71 12.43
N LEU A 78 12.26 -11.11 11.54
CA LEU A 78 12.20 -9.64 11.43
C LEU A 78 11.75 -9.00 12.75
N ARG A 79 10.64 -9.49 13.35
CA ARG A 79 10.13 -8.95 14.64
C ARG A 79 11.14 -9.09 15.78
N LEU A 80 11.95 -10.13 15.77
CA LEU A 80 13.00 -10.37 16.74
C LEU A 80 14.32 -9.64 16.43
N GLY A 81 14.37 -8.83 15.37
CA GLY A 81 15.51 -8.01 15.00
C GLY A 81 16.67 -8.77 14.33
N PHE A 82 16.42 -9.96 13.80
CA PHE A 82 17.43 -10.69 13.02
C PHE A 82 17.70 -10.00 11.70
N SER A 83 18.96 -10.06 11.23
CA SER A 83 19.29 -9.65 9.88
C SER A 83 18.81 -10.68 8.85
N LEU A 84 18.58 -10.23 7.61
CA LEU A 84 18.24 -11.13 6.51
C LEU A 84 19.33 -12.20 6.27
N ASP A 85 20.61 -11.82 6.41
CA ASP A 85 21.75 -12.76 6.32
C ASP A 85 21.64 -13.85 7.39
N SER A 86 21.27 -13.51 8.63
CA SER A 86 21.06 -14.50 9.69
C SER A 86 19.95 -15.49 9.34
N VAL A 87 18.83 -15.00 8.78
CA VAL A 87 17.71 -15.87 8.36
C VAL A 87 18.17 -16.90 7.31
N VAL A 88 18.92 -16.46 6.30
CA VAL A 88 19.46 -17.37 5.27
C VAL A 88 20.42 -18.40 5.87
N ARG A 89 21.30 -17.96 6.77
CA ARG A 89 22.28 -18.86 7.43
C ARG A 89 21.63 -19.90 8.35
N GLU A 90 20.47 -19.59 8.96
CA GLU A 90 19.70 -20.54 9.75
C GLU A 90 19.25 -21.75 8.92
N TYR A 91 18.82 -21.54 7.68
CA TYR A 91 18.48 -22.64 6.76
C TYR A 91 19.72 -23.45 6.33
N GLY A 92 20.87 -22.77 6.16
CA GLY A 92 22.14 -23.44 5.92
C GLY A 92 22.52 -24.36 7.08
N ALA A 93 22.42 -23.86 8.32
CA ALA A 93 22.66 -24.65 9.54
C ALA A 93 21.67 -25.83 9.68
N LEU A 94 20.39 -25.63 9.28
CA LEU A 94 19.39 -26.71 9.27
C LEU A 94 19.77 -27.82 8.31
N ARG A 95 20.17 -27.46 7.09
CA ARG A 95 20.66 -28.44 6.11
C ARG A 95 21.85 -29.23 6.66
N GLU A 96 22.82 -28.56 7.29
CA GLU A 96 23.99 -29.22 7.90
C GLU A 96 23.58 -30.16 9.04
N ALA A 97 22.66 -29.72 9.91
CA ALA A 97 22.14 -30.58 11.00
C ALA A 97 21.43 -31.81 10.46
N ILE A 98 20.64 -31.70 9.40
CA ILE A 98 19.97 -32.84 8.73
C ILE A 98 20.99 -33.83 8.18
N VAL A 99 21.96 -33.35 7.38
CA VAL A 99 22.98 -34.22 6.76
C VAL A 99 23.85 -34.90 7.82
N ALA A 100 24.27 -34.20 8.87
CA ALA A 100 25.05 -34.76 9.97
C ALA A 100 24.25 -35.85 10.72
N THR A 101 22.97 -35.59 11.02
CA THR A 101 22.12 -36.58 11.69
C THR A 101 21.90 -37.83 10.84
N ALA A 102 21.74 -37.67 9.53
CA ALA A 102 21.63 -38.82 8.59
C ALA A 102 22.95 -39.62 8.51
N SER A 103 24.09 -38.93 8.48
CA SER A 103 25.42 -39.58 8.49
C SER A 103 25.63 -40.39 9.76
N ASP A 104 25.34 -39.83 10.94
CA ASP A 104 25.47 -40.51 12.23
C ASP A 104 24.51 -41.72 12.39
N ALA A 105 23.40 -41.71 11.66
CA ALA A 105 22.47 -42.83 11.56
C ALA A 105 22.95 -43.94 10.58
N GLY A 106 24.08 -43.73 9.90
CA GLY A 106 24.56 -44.66 8.86
C GLY A 106 23.66 -44.68 7.61
N ALA A 107 22.92 -43.64 7.34
CA ALA A 107 22.06 -43.54 6.17
C ALA A 107 22.90 -43.31 4.90
N HIS A 108 22.60 -44.06 3.84
CA HIS A 108 23.15 -43.81 2.50
C HIS A 108 22.19 -42.87 1.75
N LEU A 109 22.57 -41.59 1.67
CA LEU A 109 21.77 -40.59 0.97
C LEU A 109 21.89 -40.79 -0.54
N THR A 110 20.76 -40.92 -1.22
CA THR A 110 20.71 -40.95 -2.67
C THR A 110 20.79 -39.51 -3.23
N LEU A 111 21.23 -39.38 -4.48
CA LEU A 111 21.23 -38.07 -5.18
C LEU A 111 19.81 -37.47 -5.24
N ARG A 112 18.80 -38.31 -5.36
CA ARG A 112 17.40 -37.90 -5.42
C ARG A 112 16.93 -37.31 -4.09
N GLU A 113 17.22 -37.97 -2.97
CA GLU A 113 16.90 -37.45 -1.63
C GLU A 113 17.63 -36.12 -1.35
N LEU A 114 18.88 -35.99 -1.78
CA LEU A 114 19.61 -34.72 -1.67
C LEU A 114 19.00 -33.60 -2.52
N GLN A 115 18.53 -33.89 -3.73
CA GLN A 115 17.81 -32.93 -4.57
C GLN A 115 16.54 -32.44 -3.87
N VAL A 116 15.69 -33.37 -3.40
CA VAL A 116 14.44 -33.01 -2.67
C VAL A 116 14.75 -32.19 -1.43
N LEU A 117 15.78 -32.54 -0.66
CA LEU A 117 16.20 -31.75 0.50
C LEU A 117 16.64 -30.33 0.11
N PHE A 118 17.47 -30.20 -0.93
CA PHE A 118 17.95 -28.88 -1.38
C PHE A 118 16.81 -28.03 -1.93
N ASP A 119 15.90 -28.61 -2.70
CA ASP A 119 14.74 -27.90 -3.23
C ASP A 119 13.85 -27.39 -2.11
N ALA A 120 13.60 -28.20 -1.07
CA ALA A 120 12.84 -27.80 0.11
C ALA A 120 13.53 -26.65 0.88
N ILE A 121 14.84 -26.72 1.09
CA ILE A 121 15.63 -25.66 1.76
C ILE A 121 15.61 -24.36 0.94
N VAL A 122 15.82 -24.45 -0.38
CA VAL A 122 15.79 -23.26 -1.27
C VAL A 122 14.41 -22.61 -1.28
N THR A 123 13.36 -23.42 -1.37
CA THR A 123 11.96 -22.95 -1.29
C THR A 123 11.70 -22.26 0.05
N GLY A 124 12.14 -22.87 1.17
CA GLY A 124 12.00 -22.25 2.49
C GLY A 124 12.74 -20.93 2.62
N ILE A 125 13.97 -20.83 2.11
CA ILE A 125 14.73 -19.56 2.05
C ILE A 125 13.95 -18.52 1.24
N ALA A 126 13.49 -18.87 0.05
CA ALA A 126 12.78 -17.95 -0.83
C ALA A 126 11.52 -17.38 -0.17
N GLN A 127 10.71 -18.22 0.45
CA GLN A 127 9.50 -17.81 1.18
C GLN A 127 9.82 -16.93 2.39
N ALA A 128 10.80 -17.33 3.21
CA ALA A 128 11.21 -16.57 4.41
C ALA A 128 11.77 -15.20 4.04
N VAL A 129 12.62 -15.12 3.02
CA VAL A 129 13.21 -13.87 2.52
C VAL A 129 12.16 -12.95 1.91
N THR A 130 11.24 -13.49 1.13
CA THR A 130 10.16 -12.73 0.50
C THR A 130 9.26 -12.09 1.57
N GLU A 131 8.83 -12.87 2.55
CA GLU A 131 7.94 -12.36 3.61
C GLU A 131 8.68 -11.39 4.55
N TYR A 132 9.93 -11.68 4.90
CA TYR A 132 10.80 -10.77 5.66
C TYR A 132 10.92 -9.40 4.96
N SER A 133 11.24 -9.42 3.65
CA SER A 133 11.39 -8.19 2.86
C SER A 133 10.08 -7.43 2.76
N ARG A 134 8.98 -8.12 2.49
CA ARG A 134 7.65 -7.53 2.41
C ARG A 134 7.26 -6.81 3.70
N GLN A 135 7.46 -7.45 4.85
CA GLN A 135 7.14 -6.83 6.16
C GLN A 135 8.08 -5.68 6.50
N ARG A 136 9.38 -5.81 6.20
CA ARG A 136 10.36 -4.75 6.41
C ARG A 136 10.01 -3.50 5.59
N ASP A 137 9.70 -3.68 4.32
CA ASP A 137 9.35 -2.56 3.44
C ASP A 137 8.05 -1.88 3.89
N ALA A 138 7.05 -2.66 4.33
CA ALA A 138 5.83 -2.12 4.90
C ALA A 138 6.10 -1.31 6.18
N GLU A 139 6.96 -1.80 7.07
CA GLU A 139 7.34 -1.10 8.30
C GLU A 139 8.12 0.19 8.03
N LEU A 140 9.07 0.18 7.08
CA LEU A 140 9.79 1.39 6.67
C LEU A 140 8.85 2.43 6.07
N LEU A 141 7.88 1.99 5.27
CA LEU A 141 6.87 2.87 4.69
C LEU A 141 5.98 3.48 5.78
N ARG A 142 5.57 2.67 6.76
CA ARG A 142 4.78 3.12 7.91
C ARG A 142 5.53 4.18 8.72
N GLN A 143 6.79 3.94 9.06
CA GLN A 143 7.62 4.88 9.81
C GLN A 143 7.85 6.19 9.05
N ALA A 144 8.12 6.11 7.73
CA ALA A 144 8.24 7.30 6.89
C ALA A 144 6.95 8.13 6.89
N ASN A 145 5.79 7.48 6.77
CA ASN A 145 4.50 8.16 6.74
C ASN A 145 4.15 8.80 8.09
N GLU A 146 4.45 8.15 9.21
CA GLU A 146 4.27 8.72 10.55
C GLU A 146 5.16 9.96 10.74
N HIS A 147 6.40 9.88 10.29
CA HIS A 147 7.32 11.02 10.34
C HIS A 147 6.84 12.20 9.47
N PHE A 148 6.36 11.91 8.26
CA PHE A 148 5.76 12.94 7.41
C PHE A 148 4.50 13.56 8.02
N ALA A 149 3.64 12.76 8.64
CA ALA A 149 2.45 13.26 9.32
C ALA A 149 2.81 14.20 10.48
N PHE A 150 3.84 13.84 11.25
CA PHE A 150 4.35 14.69 12.34
C PHE A 150 4.89 16.03 11.81
N ILE A 151 5.80 16.00 10.83
CA ILE A 151 6.38 17.22 10.24
C ILE A 151 5.29 18.13 9.67
N ALA A 152 4.32 17.56 8.96
CA ALA A 152 3.26 18.35 8.34
C ALA A 152 2.35 18.99 9.40
N HIS A 153 2.13 18.34 10.56
CA HIS A 153 1.41 18.94 11.69
C HIS A 153 2.20 20.13 12.26
N GLU A 154 3.50 19.95 12.51
CA GLU A 154 4.39 20.99 13.04
C GLU A 154 4.55 22.19 12.07
N LEU A 155 4.39 21.98 10.77
CA LEU A 155 4.43 23.06 9.78
C LEU A 155 3.08 23.80 9.65
N ARG A 156 1.97 23.12 9.92
CA ARG A 156 0.63 23.72 9.80
C ARG A 156 0.42 24.86 10.81
N ASP A 157 0.87 24.68 12.04
CA ASP A 157 0.64 25.66 13.11
C ASP A 157 1.31 27.01 12.81
N PRO A 158 2.62 27.10 12.52
CA PRO A 158 3.25 28.37 12.17
C PRO A 158 2.70 28.97 10.86
N LEU A 159 2.33 28.12 9.90
CA LEU A 159 1.70 28.62 8.66
C LEU A 159 0.32 29.21 8.92
N SER A 160 -0.50 28.56 9.76
CA SER A 160 -1.83 29.08 10.14
C SER A 160 -1.71 30.41 10.87
N ALA A 161 -0.74 30.56 11.78
CA ALA A 161 -0.46 31.81 12.45
C ALA A 161 -0.02 32.91 11.47
N ALA A 162 0.88 32.59 10.52
CA ALA A 162 1.32 33.52 9.50
C ALA A 162 0.19 33.92 8.57
N THR A 163 -0.64 32.99 8.13
CA THR A 163 -1.80 33.25 7.28
C THR A 163 -2.84 34.13 7.99
N SER A 164 -3.16 33.80 9.25
CA SER A 164 -4.10 34.58 10.05
C SER A 164 -3.61 36.05 10.27
N SER A 165 -2.31 36.20 10.60
CA SER A 165 -1.70 37.52 10.75
C SER A 165 -1.71 38.33 9.46
N PHE A 166 -1.39 37.68 8.33
CA PHE A 166 -1.42 38.29 7.01
C PHE A 166 -2.84 38.74 6.60
N LEU A 167 -3.84 37.88 6.81
CA LEU A 167 -5.25 38.20 6.55
C LEU A 167 -5.75 39.33 7.43
N PHE A 168 -5.34 39.39 8.70
CA PHE A 168 -5.66 40.49 9.60
C PHE A 168 -5.07 41.83 9.09
N LEU A 169 -3.79 41.85 8.69
CA LEU A 169 -3.15 43.04 8.11
C LEU A 169 -3.84 43.49 6.81
N LYS A 170 -4.25 42.53 5.97
CA LYS A 170 -4.98 42.82 4.71
C LYS A 170 -6.37 43.38 4.99
N SER A 171 -7.13 42.80 5.93
CA SER A 171 -8.48 43.25 6.27
C SER A 171 -8.52 44.60 7.03
N SER A 172 -7.49 44.87 7.84
CA SER A 172 -7.34 46.13 8.57
C SER A 172 -6.86 47.32 7.71
N GLY A 173 -6.64 47.10 6.41
CA GLY A 173 -6.19 48.15 5.51
C GLY A 173 -4.71 48.56 5.68
N GLN A 174 -3.92 47.79 6.44
CA GLN A 174 -2.51 48.08 6.67
C GLN A 174 -1.60 47.65 5.51
N LEU A 175 -2.13 46.88 4.56
CA LEU A 175 -1.44 46.51 3.34
C LEU A 175 -2.01 47.23 2.12
N PRO A 176 -1.15 47.66 1.17
CA PRO A 176 -1.61 48.37 -0.02
C PRO A 176 -2.46 47.48 -0.92
N VAL A 177 -3.65 47.92 -1.27
CA VAL A 177 -4.56 47.21 -2.17
C VAL A 177 -3.98 47.17 -3.59
N GLY A 178 -4.05 46.01 -4.25
CA GLY A 178 -3.54 45.81 -5.62
C GLY A 178 -2.02 45.71 -5.72
N ASN A 179 -1.32 45.59 -4.61
CA ASN A 179 0.13 45.40 -4.62
C ASN A 179 0.50 43.93 -4.99
N ARG A 180 1.24 43.78 -6.10
CA ARG A 180 1.67 42.47 -6.61
C ARG A 180 2.41 41.60 -5.58
N SER A 181 3.19 42.22 -4.68
CA SER A 181 3.91 41.51 -3.62
C SER A 181 2.97 40.98 -2.54
N VAL A 182 1.95 41.74 -2.17
CA VAL A 182 0.89 41.31 -1.23
C VAL A 182 0.13 40.12 -1.80
N ASP A 183 -0.28 40.22 -3.06
CA ASP A 183 -0.97 39.10 -3.74
C ASP A 183 -0.05 37.86 -3.91
N ALA A 184 1.25 38.07 -4.10
CA ALA A 184 2.19 36.98 -4.19
C ALA A 184 2.36 36.24 -2.84
N VAL A 185 2.40 36.98 -1.72
CA VAL A 185 2.47 36.39 -0.37
C VAL A 185 1.18 35.63 -0.07
N ASP A 186 0.00 36.20 -0.37
CA ASP A 186 -1.29 35.55 -0.16
C ASP A 186 -1.34 34.18 -0.89
N ARG A 187 -1.05 34.21 -2.18
CA ARG A 187 -0.96 32.95 -2.98
C ARG A 187 0.09 32.01 -2.47
N GLY A 188 1.23 32.51 -1.98
CA GLY A 188 2.30 31.67 -1.41
C GLY A 188 1.85 30.93 -0.14
N LEU A 189 1.21 31.65 0.79
CA LEU A 189 0.69 31.08 2.03
C LEU A 189 -0.40 30.02 1.76
N GLN A 190 -1.37 30.35 0.90
CA GLN A 190 -2.43 29.42 0.50
C GLN A 190 -1.84 28.15 -0.14
N ARG A 191 -0.95 28.31 -1.09
CA ARG A 191 -0.30 27.19 -1.78
C ARG A 191 0.52 26.28 -0.84
N THR A 192 1.21 26.87 0.14
CA THR A 192 1.95 26.11 1.14
C THR A 192 1.01 25.31 2.05
N GLY A 193 -0.14 25.92 2.44
CA GLY A 193 -1.18 25.22 3.21
C GLY A 193 -1.75 24.03 2.46
N GLU A 194 -2.11 24.19 1.20
CA GLU A 194 -2.59 23.10 0.34
C GLU A 194 -1.58 21.97 0.21
N LEU A 195 -0.28 22.28 0.11
CA LEU A 195 0.80 21.28 0.06
C LEU A 195 0.88 20.45 1.34
N ILE A 196 0.87 21.13 2.49
CA ILE A 196 0.91 20.48 3.79
C ILE A 196 -0.30 19.55 3.94
N ASP A 197 -1.50 20.03 3.60
CA ASP A 197 -2.73 19.26 3.70
C ASP A 197 -2.74 18.02 2.79
N GLN A 198 -2.29 18.16 1.54
CA GLN A 198 -2.16 17.05 0.60
C GLN A 198 -1.12 16.03 1.06
N THR A 199 0.03 16.48 1.57
CA THR A 199 1.09 15.60 2.09
C THR A 199 0.59 14.82 3.31
N LEU A 200 -0.11 15.48 4.24
CA LEU A 200 -0.75 14.83 5.38
C LEU A 200 -1.76 13.77 4.98
N GLN A 201 -2.54 14.05 3.95
CA GLN A 201 -3.55 13.12 3.47
C GLN A 201 -2.92 11.84 2.92
N ILE A 202 -1.85 11.96 2.14
CA ILE A 202 -1.07 10.81 1.65
C ILE A 202 -0.49 10.00 2.81
N ALA A 203 0.16 10.65 3.78
CA ALA A 203 0.76 9.98 4.92
C ALA A 203 -0.27 9.22 5.77
N ARG A 204 -1.46 9.80 5.99
CA ARG A 204 -2.53 9.16 6.77
C ARG A 204 -3.10 7.92 6.08
N VAL A 205 -3.33 7.95 4.77
CA VAL A 205 -3.90 6.80 4.04
C VAL A 205 -2.90 5.64 3.99
N ALA A 206 -1.61 5.92 3.82
CA ALA A 206 -0.57 4.91 3.76
C ALA A 206 -0.30 4.19 5.11
N SER A 207 -0.70 4.80 6.24
CA SER A 207 -0.53 4.22 7.60
C SER A 207 -1.60 3.18 7.99
N GLY A 208 -2.47 2.76 7.06
CA GLY A 208 -3.53 1.77 7.33
C GLY A 208 -4.71 2.40 8.07
N ILE A 209 -5.46 3.26 7.40
CA ILE A 209 -6.62 3.93 7.98
C ILE A 209 -7.75 2.94 8.23
N GLU A 210 -8.21 2.89 9.46
CA GLU A 210 -9.50 2.33 9.79
C GLU A 210 -10.60 3.18 9.12
N LEU A 211 -11.31 2.59 8.13
CA LEU A 211 -12.37 3.29 7.41
C LEU A 211 -13.52 3.65 8.35
N ARG A 212 -13.85 4.92 8.40
CA ARG A 212 -15.04 5.43 9.12
C ARG A 212 -16.20 5.55 8.13
N ARG A 213 -16.82 4.42 7.83
CA ARG A 213 -17.95 4.37 6.90
C ARG A 213 -19.17 5.10 7.45
N GLN A 214 -19.83 5.88 6.60
CA GLN A 214 -21.03 6.63 6.89
C GLN A 214 -22.02 6.48 5.75
N SER A 215 -23.32 6.46 6.07
CA SER A 215 -24.37 6.40 5.06
C SER A 215 -24.49 7.75 4.36
N THR A 216 -24.36 7.76 3.05
CA THR A 216 -24.43 8.95 2.19
C THR A 216 -25.15 8.64 0.87
N THR A 217 -25.32 9.62 0.01
CA THR A 217 -25.82 9.46 -1.36
C THR A 217 -24.82 10.00 -2.37
N LEU A 218 -24.85 9.53 -3.61
CA LEU A 218 -24.04 10.09 -4.69
C LEU A 218 -24.33 11.59 -4.88
N LYS A 219 -25.59 11.99 -4.72
CA LYS A 219 -26.02 13.38 -4.85
C LYS A 219 -25.24 14.28 -3.87
N SER A 220 -25.21 13.93 -2.59
CA SER A 220 -24.47 14.72 -1.59
C SER A 220 -22.97 14.81 -1.89
N LEU A 221 -22.36 13.72 -2.36
CA LEU A 221 -20.93 13.70 -2.71
C LEU A 221 -20.62 14.58 -3.92
N PHE A 222 -21.50 14.58 -4.93
CA PHE A 222 -21.33 15.36 -6.15
C PHE A 222 -21.55 16.86 -5.89
N GLU A 223 -22.64 17.24 -5.18
CA GLU A 223 -22.89 18.63 -4.80
C GLU A 223 -21.70 19.26 -4.06
N GLU A 224 -21.07 18.52 -3.15
CA GLU A 224 -19.89 19.02 -2.43
C GLU A 224 -18.66 19.14 -3.33
N ALA A 225 -18.44 18.20 -4.27
CA ALA A 225 -17.35 18.29 -5.22
C ALA A 225 -17.53 19.46 -6.20
N GLU A 226 -18.75 19.70 -6.68
CA GLU A 226 -19.10 20.85 -7.51
C GLU A 226 -18.85 22.17 -6.77
N LEU A 227 -19.35 22.29 -5.54
CA LEU A 227 -19.17 23.48 -4.71
C LEU A 227 -17.68 23.78 -4.48
N GLY A 228 -16.88 22.73 -4.25
CA GLY A 228 -15.44 22.86 -4.03
C GLY A 228 -14.63 23.30 -5.25
N ALA A 229 -15.19 23.21 -6.45
CA ALA A 229 -14.55 23.63 -7.71
C ALA A 229 -15.25 24.85 -8.39
N ALA A 230 -16.38 25.32 -7.83
CA ALA A 230 -17.26 26.32 -8.47
C ALA A 230 -16.53 27.61 -8.84
N SER A 231 -15.74 28.17 -7.93
CA SER A 231 -15.02 29.44 -8.18
C SER A 231 -13.99 29.34 -9.31
N GLU A 232 -13.27 28.21 -9.39
CA GLU A 232 -12.30 27.97 -10.46
C GLU A 232 -13.00 27.71 -11.80
N ALA A 233 -14.09 26.95 -11.78
CA ALA A 233 -14.93 26.68 -12.95
C ALA A 233 -15.52 27.95 -13.52
N GLU A 234 -16.08 28.83 -12.68
CA GLU A 234 -16.62 30.12 -13.09
C GLU A 234 -15.55 31.02 -13.75
N SER A 235 -14.36 31.09 -13.16
CA SER A 235 -13.23 31.86 -13.71
C SER A 235 -12.81 31.45 -15.10
N LYS A 236 -13.02 30.17 -15.46
CA LYS A 236 -12.72 29.56 -16.76
C LYS A 236 -13.96 29.37 -17.66
N SER A 237 -15.15 29.77 -17.19
CA SER A 237 -16.42 29.50 -17.87
C SER A 237 -16.62 27.98 -18.16
N ILE A 238 -16.21 27.12 -17.26
CA ILE A 238 -16.40 25.67 -17.36
C ILE A 238 -17.70 25.28 -16.69
N GLU A 239 -18.53 24.52 -17.38
CA GLU A 239 -19.75 23.90 -16.83
C GLU A 239 -19.35 22.62 -16.04
N ILE A 240 -19.86 22.48 -14.81
CA ILE A 240 -19.81 21.22 -14.09
C ILE A 240 -21.20 20.63 -14.09
N ARG A 241 -21.34 19.37 -14.48
CA ARG A 241 -22.64 18.68 -14.60
C ARG A 241 -22.60 17.35 -13.84
N ALA A 242 -23.63 17.11 -13.03
CA ALA A 242 -23.85 15.83 -12.37
C ALA A 242 -24.98 15.04 -13.01
N VAL A 243 -24.74 13.76 -13.29
CA VAL A 243 -25.72 12.78 -13.78
C VAL A 243 -25.73 11.61 -12.81
N ILE A 244 -26.84 11.39 -12.13
CA ILE A 244 -27.00 10.39 -11.10
C ILE A 244 -28.12 9.46 -11.47
N GLU A 245 -27.81 8.17 -11.57
CA GLU A 245 -28.77 7.14 -11.98
C GLU A 245 -29.44 6.43 -10.79
N THR A 246 -29.01 6.73 -9.56
CA THR A 246 -29.51 6.10 -8.34
C THR A 246 -29.53 7.06 -7.16
N ASP A 247 -30.61 7.00 -6.37
CA ASP A 247 -30.76 7.71 -5.09
C ASP A 247 -30.45 6.81 -3.88
N GLU A 248 -29.92 5.60 -4.10
CA GLU A 248 -29.63 4.67 -3.03
C GLU A 248 -28.58 5.21 -2.06
N ARG A 249 -28.78 4.88 -0.79
CA ARG A 249 -27.80 5.19 0.24
C ARG A 249 -26.65 4.18 0.18
N ILE A 250 -25.45 4.70 0.21
CA ILE A 250 -24.20 3.93 0.13
C ILE A 250 -23.38 4.13 1.42
N ASN A 251 -22.68 3.09 1.85
CA ASN A 251 -21.91 3.12 3.09
C ASN A 251 -20.41 3.19 2.79
N LEU A 252 -19.84 4.39 2.82
CA LEU A 252 -18.46 4.71 2.46
C LEU A 252 -17.81 5.62 3.51
N ASP A 253 -16.47 5.69 3.55
CA ASP A 253 -15.80 6.79 4.25
C ASP A 253 -15.92 8.07 3.41
N THR A 254 -16.92 8.88 3.77
CA THR A 254 -17.27 10.10 3.02
C THR A 254 -16.13 11.10 2.93
N ARG A 255 -15.24 11.16 3.91
CA ARG A 255 -14.10 12.10 3.92
C ARG A 255 -13.11 11.75 2.81
N LEU A 256 -12.79 10.45 2.66
CA LEU A 256 -11.87 9.96 1.66
C LEU A 256 -12.45 10.09 0.25
N VAL A 257 -13.74 9.72 0.07
CA VAL A 257 -14.40 9.83 -1.23
C VAL A 257 -14.58 11.28 -1.67
N ARG A 258 -14.96 12.19 -0.77
CA ARG A 258 -15.00 13.64 -1.03
C ARG A 258 -13.66 14.18 -1.48
N SER A 259 -12.60 13.79 -0.79
CA SER A 259 -11.25 14.18 -1.17
C SER A 259 -10.86 13.66 -2.55
N ALA A 260 -11.16 12.41 -2.86
CA ALA A 260 -10.92 11.83 -4.18
C ALA A 260 -11.66 12.59 -5.27
N LEU A 261 -12.98 12.77 -5.12
CA LEU A 261 -13.82 13.50 -6.08
C LEU A 261 -13.39 14.96 -6.23
N GLY A 262 -13.14 15.66 -5.13
CA GLY A 262 -12.66 17.04 -5.17
C GLY A 262 -11.33 17.17 -5.91
N ASN A 263 -10.40 16.22 -5.79
CA ASN A 263 -9.17 16.21 -6.56
C ASN A 263 -9.40 15.95 -8.06
N LEU A 264 -10.30 15.02 -8.41
CA LEU A 264 -10.62 14.71 -9.80
C LEU A 264 -11.33 15.88 -10.48
N VAL A 265 -12.37 16.44 -9.84
CA VAL A 265 -13.13 17.57 -10.38
C VAL A 265 -12.26 18.81 -10.55
N ARG A 266 -11.47 19.19 -9.52
CA ARG A 266 -10.50 20.29 -9.65
C ARG A 266 -9.47 20.04 -10.74
N ASN A 267 -8.99 18.81 -10.92
CA ASN A 267 -8.11 18.49 -12.05
C ASN A 267 -8.85 18.65 -13.38
N GLY A 268 -10.09 18.17 -13.51
CA GLY A 268 -10.92 18.35 -14.69
C GLY A 268 -11.09 19.84 -15.04
N VAL A 269 -11.47 20.68 -14.08
CA VAL A 269 -11.59 22.14 -14.26
C VAL A 269 -10.25 22.78 -14.61
N LYS A 270 -9.17 22.34 -13.97
CA LYS A 270 -7.83 22.89 -14.16
C LYS A 270 -7.29 22.64 -15.57
N TYR A 271 -7.44 21.41 -16.08
CA TYR A 271 -6.84 20.98 -17.34
C TYR A 271 -7.76 21.13 -18.55
N SER A 272 -9.07 21.27 -18.34
CA SER A 272 -10.01 21.59 -19.42
C SER A 272 -9.77 22.95 -20.03
N SER A 273 -10.10 23.08 -21.30
CA SER A 273 -10.11 24.35 -22.02
C SER A 273 -11.23 25.25 -21.52
N THR A 274 -11.05 26.57 -21.62
CA THR A 274 -12.08 27.55 -21.29
C THR A 274 -13.39 27.30 -22.06
N GLY A 275 -14.51 27.32 -21.37
CA GLY A 275 -15.83 27.00 -21.95
C GLY A 275 -16.09 25.51 -22.08
N GLY A 276 -15.24 24.66 -21.50
CA GLY A 276 -15.39 23.20 -21.51
C GLY A 276 -16.45 22.70 -20.53
N LEU A 277 -16.57 21.37 -20.47
CA LEU A 277 -17.48 20.65 -19.58
C LEU A 277 -16.69 19.66 -18.72
N VAL A 278 -17.01 19.59 -17.43
CA VAL A 278 -16.63 18.50 -16.52
C VAL A 278 -17.90 17.79 -16.10
N GLU A 279 -18.02 16.49 -16.44
CA GLU A 279 -19.21 15.73 -16.15
C GLU A 279 -18.93 14.64 -15.12
N LEU A 280 -19.73 14.60 -14.04
CA LEU A 280 -19.73 13.54 -13.05
C LEU A 280 -20.90 12.61 -13.32
N ARG A 281 -20.63 11.34 -13.54
CA ARG A 281 -21.66 10.30 -13.66
C ARG A 281 -21.55 9.32 -12.51
N GLY A 282 -22.67 8.90 -11.94
CA GLY A 282 -22.70 7.95 -10.83
C GLY A 282 -23.85 6.97 -10.92
N HIS A 283 -23.51 5.68 -10.79
CA HIS A 283 -24.47 4.58 -10.78
C HIS A 283 -23.99 3.43 -9.88
N ILE A 284 -24.89 2.45 -9.66
CA ILE A 284 -24.56 1.23 -8.95
C ILE A 284 -24.62 0.08 -9.94
N ALA A 285 -23.55 -0.72 -10.01
CA ALA A 285 -23.45 -1.92 -10.83
C ALA A 285 -22.72 -3.02 -10.05
N ASP A 286 -23.20 -4.24 -10.09
CA ASP A 286 -22.60 -5.45 -9.51
C ASP A 286 -22.16 -5.29 -8.05
N GLY A 287 -22.98 -4.61 -7.22
CA GLY A 287 -22.67 -4.34 -5.81
C GLY A 287 -21.54 -3.35 -5.58
N ARG A 288 -21.22 -2.54 -6.58
CA ARG A 288 -20.22 -1.47 -6.54
C ARG A 288 -20.86 -0.13 -6.91
N VAL A 289 -20.36 0.91 -6.28
CA VAL A 289 -20.60 2.28 -6.73
C VAL A 289 -19.56 2.57 -7.81
N VAL A 290 -20.04 2.97 -8.98
CA VAL A 290 -19.21 3.43 -10.09
C VAL A 290 -19.38 4.94 -10.22
N ILE A 291 -18.28 5.67 -10.17
CA ILE A 291 -18.25 7.11 -10.37
C ILE A 291 -17.28 7.43 -11.49
N GLU A 292 -17.77 8.17 -12.47
CA GLU A 292 -16.97 8.65 -13.59
C GLU A 292 -16.85 10.16 -13.53
N VAL A 293 -15.63 10.67 -13.77
CA VAL A 293 -15.35 12.10 -13.93
C VAL A 293 -14.75 12.29 -15.31
N GLU A 294 -15.52 12.85 -16.23
CA GLU A 294 -15.09 13.16 -17.60
C GLU A 294 -14.69 14.64 -17.71
N ASP A 295 -13.59 14.89 -18.39
CA ASP A 295 -13.07 16.25 -18.61
C ASP A 295 -12.74 16.51 -20.09
N CYS A 296 -12.49 17.75 -20.44
CA CYS A 296 -12.10 18.20 -21.77
C CYS A 296 -10.61 18.64 -21.81
N CYS A 297 -9.71 17.87 -21.20
CA CYS A 297 -8.27 18.21 -21.13
C CYS A 297 -7.51 18.00 -22.44
N GLY A 298 -8.11 17.37 -23.44
CA GLY A 298 -7.46 17.00 -24.70
C GLY A 298 -6.71 15.68 -24.69
N GLY A 299 -6.75 14.94 -23.57
CA GLY A 299 -6.10 13.64 -23.38
C GLY A 299 -4.76 13.72 -22.66
N LEU A 300 -4.24 12.55 -22.28
CA LEU A 300 -2.96 12.41 -21.60
C LEU A 300 -1.78 12.32 -22.59
N PRO A 301 -0.57 12.75 -22.19
CA PRO A 301 0.61 12.52 -23.01
C PRO A 301 0.83 11.02 -23.23
N PRO A 302 1.25 10.59 -24.43
CA PRO A 302 1.47 9.19 -24.76
C PRO A 302 2.41 8.48 -23.77
N GLY A 303 2.04 7.27 -23.32
CA GLY A 303 2.83 6.45 -22.40
C GLY A 303 2.82 6.93 -20.94
N LYS A 304 1.97 7.90 -20.56
CA LYS A 304 1.91 8.44 -19.20
C LYS A 304 0.73 7.92 -18.37
N VAL A 305 -0.17 7.14 -18.95
CA VAL A 305 -1.38 6.62 -18.28
C VAL A 305 -1.02 5.84 -17.01
N GLU A 306 -0.05 4.92 -17.09
CA GLU A 306 0.38 4.10 -15.95
C GLU A 306 1.00 4.91 -14.81
N GLN A 307 1.65 6.02 -15.14
CA GLN A 307 2.32 6.89 -14.17
C GLN A 307 1.41 7.99 -13.61
N ALA A 308 0.20 8.14 -14.15
CA ALA A 308 -0.71 9.24 -13.79
C ALA A 308 -1.07 9.27 -12.29
N PHE A 309 -1.13 8.10 -11.66
CA PHE A 309 -1.47 7.95 -10.24
C PHE A 309 -0.25 7.90 -9.31
N ALA A 310 0.97 7.99 -9.83
CA ALA A 310 2.17 8.03 -9.00
C ALA A 310 2.30 9.39 -8.30
N PRO A 311 2.67 9.45 -7.00
CA PRO A 311 2.85 10.70 -6.26
C PRO A 311 3.94 11.57 -6.92
N PHE A 312 3.76 12.88 -6.89
CA PHE A 312 4.68 13.89 -7.44
C PHE A 312 4.90 13.82 -8.95
N VAL A 313 4.14 12.99 -9.67
CA VAL A 313 4.20 12.94 -11.13
C VAL A 313 3.30 14.03 -11.71
N ARG A 314 3.88 14.85 -12.60
CA ARG A 314 3.18 15.87 -13.36
C ARG A 314 3.14 15.46 -14.82
N LEU A 315 1.94 15.38 -15.37
CA LEU A 315 1.72 15.00 -16.77
C LEU A 315 1.90 16.19 -17.72
N ASP A 316 1.60 17.43 -17.24
CA ASP A 316 1.83 18.68 -17.94
C ASP A 316 2.63 19.66 -17.06
N ASN A 317 3.76 20.16 -17.58
CA ASN A 317 4.61 21.12 -16.90
C ASN A 317 4.12 22.58 -17.02
N ARG A 318 3.13 22.84 -17.84
CA ARG A 318 2.59 24.20 -18.09
C ARG A 318 1.64 24.67 -16.98
N GLN A 319 1.06 23.74 -16.24
CA GLN A 319 0.08 24.03 -15.19
C GLN A 319 0.70 23.95 -13.79
N THR A 320 0.23 24.75 -12.84
CA THR A 320 0.68 24.74 -11.44
C THR A 320 0.08 23.56 -10.71
N GLY A 321 0.85 22.85 -9.86
CA GLY A 321 0.38 21.75 -9.01
C GLY A 321 1.53 20.81 -8.61
N PHE A 322 1.29 20.00 -7.59
CA PHE A 322 2.33 19.16 -6.98
C PHE A 322 2.34 17.72 -7.50
N GLY A 323 1.37 17.34 -8.36
CA GLY A 323 1.23 15.96 -8.85
C GLY A 323 0.74 14.98 -7.78
N LEU A 324 -0.03 15.45 -6.80
CA LEU A 324 -0.52 14.64 -5.68
C LEU A 324 -2.01 14.29 -5.80
N GLY A 325 -2.80 15.05 -6.54
CA GLY A 325 -4.27 14.90 -6.57
C GLY A 325 -4.74 13.51 -7.04
N LEU A 326 -4.15 12.96 -8.10
CA LEU A 326 -4.50 11.63 -8.60
C LEU A 326 -4.00 10.51 -7.66
N ALA A 327 -2.83 10.70 -7.04
CA ALA A 327 -2.32 9.76 -6.03
C ALA A 327 -3.24 9.70 -4.80
N ILE A 328 -3.77 10.85 -4.34
CA ILE A 328 -4.74 10.94 -3.25
C ILE A 328 -6.05 10.23 -3.62
N ALA A 329 -6.55 10.44 -4.85
CA ALA A 329 -7.74 9.77 -5.33
C ALA A 329 -7.54 8.24 -5.36
N LYS A 330 -6.41 7.77 -5.87
CA LYS A 330 -6.05 6.36 -5.88
C LYS A 330 -6.00 5.77 -4.47
N GLN A 331 -5.30 6.40 -3.55
CA GLN A 331 -5.21 5.93 -2.17
C GLN A 331 -6.58 5.83 -1.47
N ALA A 332 -7.46 6.82 -1.68
CA ALA A 332 -8.80 6.79 -1.13
C ALA A 332 -9.63 5.60 -1.65
N VAL A 333 -9.48 5.29 -2.94
CA VAL A 333 -10.14 4.14 -3.59
C VAL A 333 -9.53 2.82 -3.11
N ASP A 334 -8.21 2.71 -3.08
CA ASP A 334 -7.48 1.52 -2.61
C ASP A 334 -7.84 1.20 -1.13
N ALA A 335 -7.96 2.22 -0.26
CA ALA A 335 -8.38 2.05 1.13
C ALA A 335 -9.79 1.43 1.25
N HIS A 336 -10.67 1.69 0.29
CA HIS A 336 -12.00 1.07 0.23
C HIS A 336 -11.99 -0.34 -0.38
N GLY A 337 -10.84 -0.87 -0.85
CA GLY A 337 -10.75 -2.11 -1.62
C GLY A 337 -11.35 -1.97 -3.02
N GLY A 338 -11.36 -0.75 -3.55
CA GLY A 338 -11.87 -0.41 -4.87
C GLY A 338 -10.78 -0.41 -5.94
N SER A 339 -11.15 0.08 -7.13
CA SER A 339 -10.22 0.30 -8.24
C SER A 339 -10.45 1.68 -8.87
N ILE A 340 -9.36 2.31 -9.32
CA ILE A 340 -9.41 3.55 -10.10
C ILE A 340 -8.62 3.36 -11.40
N ARG A 341 -9.22 3.80 -12.48
CA ARG A 341 -8.59 3.79 -13.80
C ARG A 341 -8.87 5.09 -14.56
N VAL A 342 -8.06 5.37 -15.57
CA VAL A 342 -8.28 6.47 -16.48
C VAL A 342 -8.41 5.92 -17.90
N GLN A 343 -9.42 6.39 -18.60
CA GLN A 343 -9.62 6.17 -20.02
C GLN A 343 -9.22 7.45 -20.74
N ASP A 344 -8.13 7.37 -21.48
CA ASP A 344 -7.63 8.47 -22.31
C ASP A 344 -8.43 8.56 -23.61
N LEU A 345 -8.88 9.75 -23.95
CA LEU A 345 -9.59 10.06 -25.19
C LEU A 345 -8.79 11.12 -25.96
N PRO A 346 -7.78 10.72 -26.74
CA PRO A 346 -6.88 11.66 -27.41
C PRO A 346 -7.61 12.72 -28.23
N GLY A 347 -7.27 13.99 -27.99
CA GLY A 347 -7.89 15.15 -28.63
C GLY A 347 -9.26 15.56 -28.07
N LYS A 348 -9.81 14.80 -27.10
CA LYS A 348 -11.08 15.12 -26.43
C LYS A 348 -10.87 15.40 -24.96
N GLY A 349 -10.42 14.43 -24.18
CA GLY A 349 -10.25 14.54 -22.74
C GLY A 349 -9.93 13.22 -22.07
N CYS A 350 -10.26 13.09 -20.80
CA CYS A 350 -10.07 11.90 -20.01
C CYS A 350 -11.32 11.53 -19.23
N ILE A 351 -11.54 10.24 -19.00
CA ILE A 351 -12.56 9.74 -18.09
C ILE A 351 -11.85 9.00 -16.96
N PHE A 352 -11.96 9.52 -15.73
CA PHE A 352 -11.50 8.84 -14.53
C PHE A 352 -12.64 8.01 -13.96
N VAL A 353 -12.45 6.70 -13.80
CA VAL A 353 -13.48 5.77 -13.33
C VAL A 353 -13.05 5.21 -11.98
N LEU A 354 -13.88 5.42 -10.97
CA LEU A 354 -13.75 4.88 -9.63
C LEU A 354 -14.79 3.79 -9.41
N GLU A 355 -14.36 2.65 -8.92
CA GLU A 355 -15.23 1.53 -8.56
C GLU A 355 -15.03 1.20 -7.07
N LEU A 356 -16.06 1.42 -6.26
CA LEU A 356 -15.99 1.24 -4.81
C LEU A 356 -16.95 0.12 -4.39
N PRO A 357 -16.50 -0.89 -3.62
CA PRO A 357 -17.41 -1.93 -3.15
C PRO A 357 -18.38 -1.35 -2.10
N ILE A 358 -19.66 -1.64 -2.27
CA ILE A 358 -20.68 -1.33 -1.28
C ILE A 358 -20.55 -2.38 -0.17
N ALA A 359 -20.17 -1.96 1.05
CA ALA A 359 -20.22 -2.88 2.18
C ALA A 359 -21.68 -3.22 2.47
N ALA A 360 -21.98 -4.51 2.62
CA ALA A 360 -23.26 -4.93 3.13
C ALA A 360 -23.51 -4.25 4.49
N GLU A 361 -24.73 -3.73 4.70
CA GLU A 361 -25.12 -3.23 6.02
C GLU A 361 -24.99 -4.40 7.02
N SER A 362 -24.10 -4.22 7.99
CA SER A 362 -24.10 -5.10 9.17
C SER A 362 -25.44 -4.89 9.90
N ARG A 363 -26.33 -5.87 9.77
CA ARG A 363 -27.57 -5.94 10.53
C ARG A 363 -27.28 -6.13 12.00
#